data_284cb3e5e90411190e62f5d6f4091fa2
#
_entry.id   284cb3e5e90411190e62f5d6f4091fa2
#
_cell.length_a   1.000
_cell.length_b   1.000
_cell.length_c   1.000
_cell.angle_alpha   90.00
_cell.angle_beta   90.00
_cell.angle_gamma   90.00
#
_symmetry.space_group_name_H-M   'P 1'
#
loop_
_entity.id
_entity.type
_entity.pdbx_description
1 polymer ?
#
loop_
_entity_poly.entity_id
_entity_poly.type
_entity_poly.pdbx_seq_one_letter_code
_entity_poly.pdbx_strand_id
1 'polypeptide(L)'
;MQTWDMIEALRTRNAHKGVIPVDVPGIGPYECTDGWVFGYVGSPAGATWADLLAWMIEEDKAEDLADEPYKTFCDGLNLRFLSTLTQDPATIAQKFQTMAHINEVLRRFVKTKGKWEMYEQSQRRRLLFGIVSTPEDIAKNPQLQHRQWLTPVEHPERGATLRYPGAPYRLSETPWAIRRRAPTVGEHQEEALEEAAS
;
A
#
# COMPACT_ATOMS: atom_id res chain seq x y z
N MET A 1 17.41 -7.16 4.64
CA MET A 1 18.30 -6.78 5.74
C MET A 1 17.48 -6.64 7.00
N GLN A 2 17.81 -7.35 8.03
CA GLN A 2 17.02 -7.37 9.26
C GLN A 2 17.44 -6.20 10.14
N THR A 3 16.48 -5.43 10.59
CA THR A 3 16.73 -4.26 11.44
C THR A 3 17.41 -4.62 12.77
N TRP A 4 17.21 -5.86 13.23
CA TRP A 4 17.89 -6.36 14.44
C TRP A 4 19.41 -6.28 14.32
N ASP A 5 19.97 -6.70 13.19
CA ASP A 5 21.42 -6.73 12.99
C ASP A 5 22.07 -5.34 12.95
N MET A 6 21.25 -4.30 12.72
CA MET A 6 21.74 -2.92 12.62
C MET A 6 21.57 -2.11 13.89
N ILE A 7 20.48 -2.29 14.60
CA ILE A 7 20.09 -1.39 15.70
C ILE A 7 19.62 -2.14 16.94
N GLU A 8 19.77 -3.46 16.96
CA GLU A 8 19.33 -4.34 18.06
C GLU A 8 17.89 -4.09 18.53
N ALA A 9 17.04 -3.64 17.61
CA ALA A 9 15.65 -3.33 17.88
C ALA A 9 14.69 -4.06 16.93
N LEU A 10 13.63 -4.61 17.50
CA LEU A 10 12.57 -5.23 16.71
C LEU A 10 11.68 -4.16 16.07
N ARG A 11 11.44 -4.28 14.77
CA ARG A 11 10.36 -3.54 14.12
C ARG A 11 9.02 -4.17 14.49
N THR A 12 8.23 -3.45 15.25
CA THR A 12 6.84 -3.83 15.51
C THR A 12 5.91 -3.16 14.49
N ARG A 13 4.94 -3.90 13.98
CA ARG A 13 3.83 -3.30 13.21
C ARG A 13 2.89 -2.63 14.19
N ASN A 14 2.73 -1.32 14.03
CA ASN A 14 1.64 -0.62 14.67
C ASN A 14 0.49 -0.53 13.66
N ALA A 15 -0.59 -1.26 13.90
CA ALA A 15 -1.67 -1.48 12.94
C ALA A 15 -2.32 -0.19 12.41
N HIS A 16 -2.23 0.91 13.17
CA HIS A 16 -2.86 2.20 12.81
C HIS A 16 -1.87 3.33 12.51
N LYS A 17 -0.57 3.14 12.77
CA LYS A 17 0.44 4.20 12.67
C LYS A 17 1.52 3.94 11.60
N GLY A 18 1.42 2.85 10.85
CA GLY A 18 2.43 2.51 9.85
C GLY A 18 3.79 2.11 10.44
N VAL A 19 4.83 2.23 9.63
CA VAL A 19 6.21 1.79 9.98
C VAL A 19 6.97 2.84 10.79
N ILE A 20 6.55 4.11 10.74
CA ILE A 20 7.19 5.23 11.41
C ILE A 20 6.42 5.51 12.70
N PRO A 21 7.09 5.63 13.87
CA PRO A 21 6.41 5.81 15.15
C PRO A 21 5.72 7.17 15.33
N VAL A 22 5.84 8.04 14.34
CA VAL A 22 5.24 9.38 14.32
C VAL A 22 4.22 9.43 13.19
N ASP A 23 3.05 10.00 13.44
CA ASP A 23 2.04 10.26 12.41
C ASP A 23 2.54 11.36 11.46
N VAL A 24 3.27 10.95 10.43
CA VAL A 24 3.75 11.87 9.39
C VAL A 24 2.63 12.08 8.38
N PRO A 25 2.20 13.33 8.13
CA PRO A 25 1.18 13.59 7.13
C PRO A 25 1.55 13.05 5.77
N GLY A 26 0.63 12.35 5.13
CA GLY A 26 0.84 11.73 3.81
C GLY A 26 1.56 10.38 3.84
N ILE A 27 2.01 9.89 5.01
CA ILE A 27 2.66 8.57 5.13
C ILE A 27 1.83 7.68 6.08
N GLY A 28 1.22 6.64 5.53
CA GLY A 28 0.45 5.68 6.32
C GLY A 28 -0.91 5.33 5.71
N PRO A 29 -1.73 4.57 6.44
CA PRO A 29 -3.07 4.20 6.01
C PRO A 29 -4.07 5.34 6.20
N TYR A 30 -4.91 5.56 5.17
CA TYR A 30 -6.01 6.52 5.15
C TYR A 30 -7.29 5.80 4.77
N GLU A 31 -8.37 6.09 5.50
CA GLU A 31 -9.68 5.53 5.25
C GLU A 31 -10.39 6.28 4.12
N CYS A 32 -10.87 5.53 3.13
CA CYS A 32 -11.77 5.98 2.07
C CYS A 32 -13.23 5.62 2.40
N THR A 33 -14.18 5.97 1.54
CA THR A 33 -15.60 5.63 1.71
C THR A 33 -15.86 4.12 1.67
N ASP A 34 -15.01 3.35 0.98
CA ASP A 34 -15.19 1.93 0.66
C ASP A 34 -13.98 1.05 1.00
N GLY A 35 -13.08 1.55 1.83
CA GLY A 35 -11.90 0.81 2.26
C GLY A 35 -10.73 1.70 2.62
N TRP A 36 -9.51 1.26 2.34
CA TRP A 36 -8.29 1.93 2.76
C TRP A 36 -7.31 2.12 1.61
N VAL A 37 -6.56 3.20 1.66
CA VAL A 37 -5.37 3.44 0.84
C VAL A 37 -4.16 3.66 1.74
N PHE A 38 -2.98 3.36 1.24
CA PHE A 38 -1.71 3.69 1.89
C PHE A 38 -1.04 4.81 1.11
N GLY A 39 -0.84 5.96 1.75
CA GLY A 39 -0.14 7.11 1.20
C GLY A 39 1.37 7.06 1.49
N TYR A 40 2.16 7.58 0.55
CA TYR A 40 3.59 7.82 0.72
C TYR A 40 4.00 9.10 -0.02
N VAL A 41 3.61 10.25 0.56
CA VAL A 41 3.83 11.60 -0.01
C VAL A 41 5.16 12.17 0.48
N GLY A 42 5.83 12.96 -0.36
CA GLY A 42 7.15 13.55 -0.03
C GLY A 42 8.33 12.61 -0.29
N SER A 43 8.10 11.51 -1.01
CA SER A 43 9.18 10.66 -1.52
C SER A 43 9.96 11.38 -2.63
N PRO A 44 11.29 11.18 -2.71
CA PRO A 44 12.09 11.72 -3.83
C PRO A 44 11.66 11.23 -5.22
N ALA A 45 10.93 10.12 -5.27
CA ALA A 45 10.49 9.49 -6.53
C ALA A 45 9.08 9.90 -6.99
N GLY A 46 8.34 10.66 -6.19
CA GLY A 46 6.96 11.03 -6.47
C GLY A 46 6.73 12.54 -6.42
N ALA A 47 5.46 12.92 -6.54
CA ALA A 47 5.02 14.28 -6.32
C ALA A 47 5.17 14.70 -4.84
N THR A 48 5.23 15.98 -4.62
CA THR A 48 5.49 16.60 -3.31
C THR A 48 4.20 16.81 -2.52
N TRP A 49 4.33 17.28 -1.30
CA TRP A 49 3.20 17.76 -0.51
C TRP A 49 2.51 18.98 -1.15
N ALA A 50 3.28 19.85 -1.84
CA ALA A 50 2.71 20.97 -2.58
C ALA A 50 1.74 20.50 -3.69
N ASP A 51 2.08 19.40 -4.37
CA ASP A 51 1.21 18.80 -5.40
C ASP A 51 -0.08 18.20 -4.79
N LEU A 52 0.02 17.58 -3.60
CA LEU A 52 -1.14 17.08 -2.88
C LEU A 52 -2.03 18.23 -2.39
N LEU A 53 -1.42 19.27 -1.82
CA LEU A 53 -2.14 20.46 -1.37
C LEU A 53 -2.83 21.17 -2.54
N ALA A 54 -2.16 21.28 -3.70
CA ALA A 54 -2.78 21.83 -4.90
C ALA A 54 -4.02 21.05 -5.33
N TRP A 55 -4.00 19.71 -5.25
CA TRP A 55 -5.17 18.89 -5.50
C TRP A 55 -6.30 19.14 -4.47
N MET A 56 -5.96 19.27 -3.19
CA MET A 56 -6.95 19.57 -2.15
C MET A 56 -7.59 20.95 -2.35
N ILE A 57 -6.82 21.93 -2.80
CA ILE A 57 -7.31 23.29 -3.14
C ILE A 57 -8.21 23.24 -4.38
N GLU A 58 -7.82 22.50 -5.43
CA GLU A 58 -8.61 22.32 -6.65
C GLU A 58 -10.04 21.79 -6.34
N GLU A 59 -10.17 20.97 -5.31
CA GLU A 59 -11.44 20.40 -4.89
C GLU A 59 -12.13 21.13 -3.73
N ASP A 60 -11.62 22.29 -3.33
CA ASP A 60 -12.13 23.08 -2.19
C ASP A 60 -12.18 22.25 -0.87
N LYS A 61 -11.13 21.47 -0.64
CA LYS A 61 -10.96 20.56 0.52
C LYS A 61 -9.66 20.78 1.31
N ALA A 62 -8.94 21.86 1.02
CA ALA A 62 -7.69 22.17 1.70
C ALA A 62 -7.92 22.79 3.08
N GLU A 63 -9.14 23.28 3.36
CA GLU A 63 -9.46 24.02 4.56
C GLU A 63 -8.42 25.16 4.79
N ASP A 64 -7.85 25.26 5.98
CA ASP A 64 -6.83 26.25 6.32
C ASP A 64 -5.40 25.91 5.88
N LEU A 65 -5.19 24.74 5.26
CA LEU A 65 -3.85 24.36 4.77
C LEU A 65 -3.38 25.20 3.58
N ALA A 66 -4.29 25.89 2.90
CA ALA A 66 -3.93 26.82 1.84
C ALA A 66 -3.32 28.14 2.37
N ASP A 67 -3.46 28.41 3.66
CA ASP A 67 -3.01 29.63 4.32
C ASP A 67 -1.73 29.41 5.12
N GLU A 68 -1.02 30.51 5.42
CA GLU A 68 0.14 30.46 6.33
C GLU A 68 -0.29 30.28 7.78
N PRO A 69 0.44 29.53 8.60
CA PRO A 69 1.77 28.95 8.33
C PRO A 69 1.73 27.54 7.71
N TYR A 70 0.58 26.95 7.50
CA TYR A 70 0.44 25.55 7.09
C TYR A 70 0.96 25.30 5.67
N LYS A 71 0.73 26.24 4.76
CA LYS A 71 1.23 26.13 3.39
C LYS A 71 2.74 25.97 3.32
N THR A 72 3.48 26.88 3.98
CA THR A 72 4.95 26.77 4.06
C THR A 72 5.38 25.47 4.73
N PHE A 73 4.66 25.03 5.75
CA PHE A 73 4.98 23.76 6.41
C PHE A 73 4.78 22.56 5.48
N CYS A 74 3.68 22.50 4.73
CA CYS A 74 3.40 21.45 3.74
C CYS A 74 4.47 21.41 2.65
N ASP A 75 4.90 22.56 2.12
CA ASP A 75 5.96 22.64 1.12
C ASP A 75 7.29 22.08 1.62
N GLY A 76 7.55 22.19 2.92
CA GLY A 76 8.72 21.62 3.59
C GLY A 76 8.64 20.13 3.93
N LEU A 77 7.44 19.51 3.90
CA LEU A 77 7.25 18.13 4.30
C LEU A 77 7.87 17.14 3.30
N ASN A 78 9.00 16.57 3.67
CA ASN A 78 9.71 15.54 2.90
C ASN A 78 10.55 14.67 3.83
N LEU A 79 11.21 13.65 3.29
CA LEU A 79 12.07 12.75 4.09
C LEU A 79 13.23 13.45 4.77
N ARG A 80 13.77 14.52 4.17
CA ARG A 80 14.84 15.31 4.78
C ARG A 80 14.33 16.07 6.01
N PHE A 81 13.12 16.64 5.93
CA PHE A 81 12.47 17.28 7.07
C PHE A 81 12.36 16.31 8.26
N LEU A 82 11.96 15.06 7.99
CA LEU A 82 11.83 14.03 9.03
C LEU A 82 13.16 13.72 9.72
N SER A 83 14.28 13.73 8.97
CA SER A 83 15.61 13.52 9.56
C SER A 83 16.09 14.67 10.46
N THR A 84 15.50 15.85 10.30
CA THR A 84 15.81 17.05 11.10
C THR A 84 14.79 17.34 12.20
N LEU A 85 13.69 16.58 12.24
CA LEU A 85 12.56 16.84 13.12
C LEU A 85 12.93 16.94 14.60
N THR A 86 13.87 16.10 15.04
CA THR A 86 14.31 16.02 16.44
C THR A 86 15.52 16.90 16.78
N GLN A 87 16.08 17.62 15.80
CA GLN A 87 17.30 18.42 16.02
C GLN A 87 17.06 19.67 16.87
N ASP A 88 15.82 20.14 16.95
CA ASP A 88 15.45 21.30 17.77
C ASP A 88 14.34 20.91 18.76
N PRO A 89 14.72 20.56 19.99
CA PRO A 89 13.77 20.16 21.02
C PRO A 89 12.74 21.25 21.39
N ALA A 90 13.09 22.53 21.22
CA ALA A 90 12.20 23.64 21.58
C ALA A 90 10.98 23.73 20.67
N THR A 91 11.08 23.32 19.43
CA THR A 91 10.01 23.40 18.43
C THR A 91 9.33 22.08 18.13
N ILE A 92 9.82 20.96 18.69
CA ILE A 92 9.33 19.62 18.37
C ILE A 92 7.85 19.43 18.68
N ALA A 93 7.38 19.92 19.83
CA ALA A 93 5.99 19.81 20.23
C ALA A 93 5.05 20.55 19.27
N GLN A 94 5.43 21.76 18.87
CA GLN A 94 4.68 22.55 17.89
C GLN A 94 4.66 21.88 16.53
N LYS A 95 5.80 21.34 16.06
CA LYS A 95 5.87 20.58 14.79
C LYS A 95 4.94 19.38 14.81
N PHE A 96 4.87 18.63 15.92
CA PHE A 96 3.95 17.49 16.04
C PHE A 96 2.48 17.93 16.02
N GLN A 97 2.12 19.02 16.67
CA GLN A 97 0.75 19.56 16.64
C GLN A 97 0.38 19.99 15.22
N THR A 98 1.27 20.70 14.52
CA THR A 98 1.09 21.10 13.11
C THR A 98 0.90 19.87 12.21
N MET A 99 1.76 18.86 12.37
CA MET A 99 1.66 17.62 11.58
C MET A 99 0.35 16.88 11.87
N ALA A 100 -0.08 16.82 13.13
CA ALA A 100 -1.35 16.19 13.50
C ALA A 100 -2.54 16.90 12.85
N HIS A 101 -2.56 18.23 12.86
CA HIS A 101 -3.60 19.02 12.20
C HIS A 101 -3.64 18.79 10.68
N ILE A 102 -2.48 18.90 10.00
CA ILE A 102 -2.38 18.62 8.56
C ILE A 102 -2.88 17.21 8.24
N ASN A 103 -2.53 16.23 9.07
CA ASN A 103 -2.96 14.85 8.86
C ASN A 103 -4.46 14.67 9.03
N GLU A 104 -5.09 15.40 9.95
CA GLU A 104 -6.55 15.39 10.14
C GLU A 104 -7.29 15.99 8.93
N VAL A 105 -6.81 17.10 8.37
CA VAL A 105 -7.38 17.68 7.14
C VAL A 105 -7.23 16.68 5.98
N LEU A 106 -6.05 16.07 5.83
CA LEU A 106 -5.82 15.06 4.81
C LEU A 106 -6.75 13.84 4.98
N ARG A 107 -6.97 13.37 6.21
CA ARG A 107 -7.91 12.27 6.50
C ARG A 107 -9.33 12.62 6.04
N ARG A 108 -9.79 13.83 6.33
CA ARG A 108 -11.12 14.29 5.85
C ARG A 108 -11.19 14.33 4.33
N PHE A 109 -10.15 14.83 3.67
CA PHE A 109 -10.07 14.84 2.21
C PHE A 109 -10.15 13.42 1.63
N VAL A 110 -9.31 12.50 2.09
CA VAL A 110 -9.29 11.12 1.59
C VAL A 110 -10.61 10.41 1.87
N LYS A 111 -11.25 10.68 3.02
CA LYS A 111 -12.54 10.09 3.39
C LYS A 111 -13.69 10.50 2.47
N THR A 112 -13.54 11.54 1.66
CA THR A 112 -14.55 11.91 0.65
C THR A 112 -14.54 11.04 -0.60
N LYS A 113 -13.52 10.19 -0.78
CA LYS A 113 -13.25 9.44 -2.01
C LYS A 113 -13.37 7.93 -1.81
N GLY A 114 -13.71 7.21 -2.89
CA GLY A 114 -13.51 5.78 -2.97
C GLY A 114 -12.03 5.42 -3.16
N LYS A 115 -11.61 4.23 -2.70
CA LYS A 115 -10.21 3.79 -2.77
C LYS A 115 -9.66 3.71 -4.21
N TRP A 116 -10.50 3.31 -5.17
CA TRP A 116 -10.13 3.28 -6.59
C TRP A 116 -10.02 4.70 -7.17
N GLU A 117 -10.95 5.58 -6.87
CA GLU A 117 -10.90 6.98 -7.25
C GLU A 117 -9.63 7.64 -6.69
N MET A 118 -9.37 7.47 -5.39
CA MET A 118 -8.18 7.99 -4.74
C MET A 118 -6.90 7.49 -5.41
N TYR A 119 -6.83 6.20 -5.73
CA TYR A 119 -5.71 5.59 -6.45
C TYR A 119 -5.52 6.21 -7.84
N GLU A 120 -6.56 6.22 -8.68
CA GLU A 120 -6.45 6.71 -10.06
C GLU A 120 -6.11 8.20 -10.13
N GLN A 121 -6.76 9.02 -9.31
CA GLN A 121 -6.53 10.46 -9.27
C GLN A 121 -5.12 10.78 -8.76
N SER A 122 -4.63 10.03 -7.77
CA SER A 122 -3.27 10.18 -7.27
C SER A 122 -2.23 9.79 -8.33
N GLN A 123 -2.45 8.68 -9.07
CA GLN A 123 -1.53 8.28 -10.14
C GLN A 123 -1.41 9.35 -11.25
N ARG A 124 -2.51 9.98 -11.66
CA ARG A 124 -2.51 11.07 -12.64
C ARG A 124 -1.69 12.28 -12.18
N ARG A 125 -1.62 12.49 -10.87
CA ARG A 125 -0.85 13.58 -10.23
C ARG A 125 0.54 13.13 -9.76
N ARG A 126 0.95 11.89 -10.06
CA ARG A 126 2.22 11.28 -9.63
C ARG A 126 2.37 11.18 -8.11
N LEU A 127 1.28 11.26 -7.38
CA LEU A 127 1.22 11.01 -5.94
C LEU A 127 1.19 9.51 -5.66
N LEU A 128 1.87 9.08 -4.61
CA LEU A 128 1.95 7.67 -4.24
C LEU A 128 0.88 7.33 -3.21
N PHE A 129 -0.29 6.90 -3.72
CA PHE A 129 -1.32 6.24 -2.91
C PHE A 129 -1.60 4.87 -3.51
N GLY A 130 -1.50 3.83 -2.69
CA GLY A 130 -1.81 2.45 -3.08
C GLY A 130 -3.07 1.94 -2.39
N ILE A 131 -3.86 1.12 -3.08
CA ILE A 131 -5.04 0.50 -2.49
C ILE A 131 -4.60 -0.57 -1.48
N VAL A 132 -5.18 -0.56 -0.29
CA VAL A 132 -5.11 -1.70 0.64
C VAL A 132 -6.15 -2.70 0.17
N SER A 133 -5.72 -3.64 -0.66
CA SER A 133 -6.60 -4.56 -1.37
C SER A 133 -7.12 -5.66 -0.46
N THR A 134 -8.42 -5.90 -0.53
CA THR A 134 -9.04 -7.13 -0.05
C THR A 134 -8.83 -8.28 -1.06
N PRO A 135 -9.07 -9.56 -0.71
CA PRO A 135 -9.06 -10.64 -1.68
C PRO A 135 -10.03 -10.41 -2.86
N GLU A 136 -11.17 -9.79 -2.61
CA GLU A 136 -12.13 -9.41 -3.65
C GLU A 136 -11.56 -8.35 -4.61
N ASP A 137 -10.88 -7.33 -4.08
CA ASP A 137 -10.21 -6.32 -4.90
C ASP A 137 -9.13 -6.93 -5.80
N ILE A 138 -8.36 -7.88 -5.27
CA ILE A 138 -7.36 -8.64 -6.03
C ILE A 138 -8.03 -9.42 -7.17
N ALA A 139 -9.12 -10.10 -6.90
CA ALA A 139 -9.85 -10.88 -7.90
C ALA A 139 -10.46 -9.99 -9.00
N LYS A 140 -10.87 -8.78 -8.67
CA LYS A 140 -11.45 -7.79 -9.59
C LYS A 140 -10.44 -6.84 -10.22
N ASN A 141 -9.17 -6.89 -9.81
CA ASN A 141 -8.14 -5.95 -10.28
C ASN A 141 -7.95 -6.05 -11.80
N PRO A 142 -8.18 -4.97 -12.58
CA PRO A 142 -8.12 -5.00 -14.06
C PRO A 142 -6.74 -5.40 -14.57
N GLN A 143 -5.66 -4.98 -13.91
CA GLN A 143 -4.30 -5.32 -14.30
C GLN A 143 -4.01 -6.81 -14.10
N LEU A 144 -4.48 -7.41 -12.99
CA LEU A 144 -4.33 -8.83 -12.72
C LEU A 144 -5.19 -9.67 -13.68
N GLN A 145 -6.38 -9.19 -14.02
CA GLN A 145 -7.22 -9.82 -15.04
C GLN A 145 -6.58 -9.77 -16.43
N HIS A 146 -6.06 -8.60 -16.85
CA HIS A 146 -5.34 -8.46 -18.12
C HIS A 146 -4.12 -9.38 -18.19
N ARG A 147 -3.40 -9.57 -17.10
CA ARG A 147 -2.28 -10.50 -17.01
C ARG A 147 -2.70 -11.97 -16.94
N GLN A 148 -3.98 -12.26 -16.81
CA GLN A 148 -4.49 -13.62 -16.57
C GLN A 148 -3.81 -14.28 -15.36
N TRP A 149 -3.61 -13.47 -14.29
CA TRP A 149 -2.89 -13.93 -13.12
C TRP A 149 -3.64 -15.01 -12.35
N LEU A 150 -4.97 -14.98 -12.34
CA LEU A 150 -5.78 -16.02 -11.74
C LEU A 150 -5.94 -17.20 -12.71
N THR A 151 -5.30 -18.30 -12.36
CA THR A 151 -5.28 -19.54 -13.17
C THR A 151 -6.40 -20.48 -12.75
N PRO A 152 -7.25 -20.96 -13.67
CA PRO A 152 -8.28 -21.95 -13.35
C PRO A 152 -7.65 -23.31 -13.08
N VAL A 153 -8.11 -23.99 -12.04
CA VAL A 153 -7.71 -25.36 -11.66
C VAL A 153 -8.96 -26.17 -11.42
N GLU A 154 -9.08 -27.28 -12.11
CA GLU A 154 -10.20 -28.19 -11.97
C GLU A 154 -10.10 -29.02 -10.68
N HIS A 155 -11.22 -29.14 -9.99
CA HIS A 155 -11.41 -29.95 -8.80
C HIS A 155 -12.55 -30.95 -9.03
N PRO A 156 -12.26 -32.08 -9.72
CA PRO A 156 -13.30 -33.08 -10.04
C PRO A 156 -14.01 -33.62 -8.80
N GLU A 157 -13.29 -33.75 -7.69
CA GLU A 157 -13.81 -34.20 -6.40
C GLU A 157 -14.85 -33.23 -5.78
N ARG A 158 -14.90 -31.99 -6.30
CA ARG A 158 -15.85 -30.93 -5.90
C ARG A 158 -16.83 -30.58 -7.01
N GLY A 159 -16.63 -31.12 -8.21
CA GLY A 159 -17.37 -30.71 -9.40
C GLY A 159 -17.22 -29.23 -9.75
N ALA A 160 -16.08 -28.63 -9.45
CA ALA A 160 -15.86 -27.18 -9.56
C ALA A 160 -14.48 -26.84 -10.13
N THR A 161 -14.40 -25.70 -10.82
CA THR A 161 -13.13 -25.06 -11.20
C THR A 161 -12.87 -23.87 -10.28
N LEU A 162 -11.77 -23.90 -9.56
CA LEU A 162 -11.37 -22.82 -8.66
C LEU A 162 -10.27 -21.97 -9.30
N ARG A 163 -10.21 -20.68 -8.94
CA ARG A 163 -9.17 -19.77 -9.41
C ARG A 163 -8.06 -19.68 -8.38
N TYR A 164 -6.83 -19.98 -8.81
CA TYR A 164 -5.63 -19.92 -7.99
C TYR A 164 -4.73 -18.77 -8.43
N PRO A 165 -3.96 -18.16 -7.51
CA PRO A 165 -2.87 -17.27 -7.87
C PRO A 165 -1.90 -17.96 -8.83
N GLY A 166 -1.65 -17.31 -9.96
CA GLY A 166 -0.74 -17.79 -10.99
C GLY A 166 0.69 -17.26 -10.82
N ALA A 167 1.46 -17.30 -11.91
CA ALA A 167 2.83 -16.86 -11.92
C ALA A 167 2.98 -15.37 -11.57
N PRO A 168 3.92 -15.00 -10.68
CA PRO A 168 4.22 -13.60 -10.38
C PRO A 168 4.87 -12.88 -11.57
N TYR A 169 5.57 -13.62 -12.45
CA TYR A 169 6.20 -13.14 -13.67
C TYR A 169 6.03 -14.15 -14.81
N ARG A 170 6.15 -13.70 -16.05
CA ARG A 170 6.05 -14.54 -17.23
C ARG A 170 7.45 -14.83 -17.77
N LEU A 171 7.78 -16.11 -17.93
CA LEU A 171 8.98 -16.57 -18.59
C LEU A 171 8.58 -17.15 -19.97
N SER A 172 9.25 -16.70 -21.04
CA SER A 172 8.95 -17.13 -22.41
C SER A 172 9.35 -18.56 -22.66
N GLU A 173 10.56 -18.94 -22.21
CA GLU A 173 11.16 -20.25 -22.48
C GLU A 173 10.72 -21.33 -21.49
N THR A 174 10.41 -20.94 -20.25
CA THR A 174 9.99 -21.85 -19.20
C THR A 174 8.72 -21.34 -18.52
N PRO A 175 7.58 -21.35 -19.22
CA PRO A 175 6.33 -20.84 -18.67
C PRO A 175 5.90 -21.66 -17.45
N TRP A 176 5.56 -20.94 -16.38
CA TRP A 176 4.97 -21.55 -15.20
C TRP A 176 3.56 -22.06 -15.51
N ALA A 177 3.22 -23.23 -14.99
CA ALA A 177 1.90 -23.79 -15.11
C ALA A 177 1.53 -24.63 -13.87
N ILE A 178 0.26 -24.61 -13.50
CA ILE A 178 -0.31 -25.61 -12.59
C ILE A 178 -0.65 -26.82 -13.44
N ARG A 179 0.10 -27.91 -13.28
CA ARG A 179 -0.10 -29.12 -14.07
C ARG A 179 -1.26 -29.98 -13.53
N ARG A 180 -1.44 -30.00 -12.21
CA ARG A 180 -2.52 -30.69 -11.52
C ARG A 180 -2.83 -29.96 -10.21
N ARG A 181 -4.04 -30.16 -9.67
CA ARG A 181 -4.40 -29.68 -8.34
C ARG A 181 -3.58 -30.38 -7.24
N ALA A 182 -3.64 -29.86 -6.03
CA ALA A 182 -3.12 -30.58 -4.88
C ALA A 182 -3.86 -31.93 -4.71
N PRO A 183 -3.15 -33.02 -4.38
CA PRO A 183 -3.76 -34.32 -4.18
C PRO A 183 -4.67 -34.34 -2.94
N THR A 184 -5.68 -35.16 -2.95
CA THR A 184 -6.39 -35.54 -1.73
C THR A 184 -5.52 -36.47 -0.88
N VAL A 185 -5.93 -36.69 0.38
CA VAL A 185 -5.18 -37.58 1.29
C VAL A 185 -5.01 -38.96 0.71
N GLY A 186 -3.78 -39.41 0.52
CA GLY A 186 -3.44 -40.73 -0.01
C GLY A 186 -3.49 -40.88 -1.54
N GLU A 187 -3.92 -39.87 -2.30
CA GLU A 187 -4.17 -39.99 -3.76
C GLU A 187 -2.92 -40.35 -4.56
N HIS A 188 -1.72 -39.89 -4.15
CA HIS A 188 -0.47 -40.16 -4.87
C HIS A 188 0.54 -41.00 -4.03
N GLN A 189 0.04 -41.74 -3.05
CA GLN A 189 0.90 -42.51 -2.13
C GLN A 189 1.68 -43.60 -2.87
N GLU A 190 1.07 -44.34 -3.78
CA GLU A 190 1.70 -45.40 -4.55
C GLU A 190 2.75 -44.84 -5.51
N GLU A 191 2.41 -43.77 -6.24
CA GLU A 191 3.35 -43.03 -7.15
C GLU A 191 4.58 -42.57 -6.41
N ALA A 192 4.40 -41.98 -5.21
CA ALA A 192 5.50 -41.47 -4.41
C ALA A 192 6.39 -42.57 -3.82
N LEU A 193 5.83 -43.73 -3.49
CA LEU A 193 6.61 -44.87 -2.97
C LEU A 193 7.40 -45.57 -4.08
N GLU A 194 6.85 -45.70 -5.28
CA GLU A 194 7.54 -46.26 -6.46
C GLU A 194 8.73 -45.35 -6.87
N GLU A 195 8.53 -44.03 -6.92
CA GLU A 195 9.60 -43.08 -7.23
C GLU A 195 10.72 -43.10 -6.19
N ALA A 196 10.40 -43.28 -4.91
CA ALA A 196 11.40 -43.40 -3.83
C ALA A 196 12.17 -44.73 -3.84
N ALA A 197 11.67 -45.75 -4.50
CA ALA A 197 12.28 -47.09 -4.60
C ALA A 197 13.17 -47.25 -5.86
N SER A 198 13.11 -46.32 -6.78
CA SER A 198 13.90 -46.31 -8.03
C SER A 198 15.21 -45.52 -7.87
#